data_863f16c8183ea875b30dc2e38064fcf4
#
_entry.id   863f16c8183ea875b30dc2e38064fcf4
#
_cell.length_a   1.000
_cell.length_b   1.000
_cell.length_c   1.000
_cell.angle_alpha   90.00
_cell.angle_beta   90.00
_cell.angle_gamma   90.00
#
_symmetry.space_group_name_H-M   'P 1'
#
loop_
_entity.id
_entity.type
_entity.pdbx_description
1 polymer ?
#
loop_
_entity_poly.entity_id
_entity_poly.type
_entity_poly.pdbx_seq_one_letter_code
_entity_poly.pdbx_strand_id
1 'polypeptide(L)'
;MKKLLFPFVLLLFAVAVQAQIQDPVKFNSELKILAADEAEVVFTAAIDKGWHVYSTDLDDGGPISATFNVEKISGAEVVGKLKPVGKEISTFDKLFEMKVRYFENTAQFVQKLKLTGGAYQLEGYLEYGACNDENCLPPTQVPFQFSGKAEGLSLIHISEPTRP
;
A
#
# COMPACT_ATOMS: atom_id res chain seq x y z
N MET A 1 62.03 -11.07 -8.28
CA MET A 1 60.79 -11.05 -9.07
C MET A 1 59.64 -11.79 -8.36
N LYS A 2 59.37 -11.49 -7.08
CA LYS A 2 58.36 -12.17 -6.25
C LYS A 2 57.46 -11.20 -5.45
N LYS A 3 57.39 -9.92 -5.82
CA LYS A 3 56.67 -8.89 -5.03
C LYS A 3 55.50 -8.21 -5.73
N LEU A 4 55.08 -8.69 -6.92
CA LEU A 4 53.98 -8.05 -7.71
C LEU A 4 52.67 -8.86 -7.75
N LEU A 5 52.63 -10.05 -7.14
CA LEU A 5 51.44 -10.90 -7.15
C LEU A 5 50.46 -10.63 -6.00
N PHE A 6 50.88 -9.89 -4.97
CA PHE A 6 50.07 -9.67 -3.78
C PHE A 6 48.96 -8.59 -3.94
N PRO A 7 49.14 -7.50 -4.73
CA PRO A 7 48.05 -6.54 -4.90
C PRO A 7 46.94 -7.01 -5.86
N PHE A 8 47.19 -8.00 -6.73
CA PHE A 8 46.21 -8.47 -7.70
C PHE A 8 45.16 -9.39 -7.09
N VAL A 9 45.46 -10.09 -6.00
CA VAL A 9 44.51 -10.95 -5.30
C VAL A 9 43.54 -10.15 -4.42
N LEU A 10 43.93 -8.95 -3.95
CA LEU A 10 43.07 -8.09 -3.14
C LEU A 10 41.99 -7.36 -3.96
N LEU A 11 42.17 -7.25 -5.28
CA LEU A 11 41.22 -6.58 -6.17
C LEU A 11 40.04 -7.48 -6.61
N LEU A 12 40.17 -8.77 -6.41
CA LEU A 12 39.15 -9.76 -6.82
C LEU A 12 38.04 -9.99 -5.78
N PHE A 13 38.15 -9.40 -4.57
CA PHE A 13 37.15 -9.54 -3.50
C PHE A 13 36.19 -8.34 -3.38
N ALA A 14 36.23 -7.38 -4.30
CA ALA A 14 35.17 -6.42 -4.44
C ALA A 14 33.99 -7.06 -5.20
N VAL A 15 33.51 -8.21 -4.72
CA VAL A 15 32.19 -8.72 -5.12
C VAL A 15 31.21 -7.72 -4.55
N ALA A 16 30.65 -6.90 -5.43
CA ALA A 16 29.53 -6.02 -5.11
C ALA A 16 28.43 -6.90 -4.50
N VAL A 17 28.25 -6.81 -3.19
CA VAL A 17 27.06 -7.33 -2.53
C VAL A 17 25.92 -6.44 -3.04
N GLN A 18 25.31 -6.87 -4.12
CA GLN A 18 24.05 -6.33 -4.58
C GLN A 18 23.03 -6.76 -3.52
N ALA A 19 22.80 -5.92 -2.53
CA ALA A 19 21.67 -6.06 -1.66
C ALA A 19 20.43 -5.94 -2.57
N GLN A 20 19.86 -7.07 -2.94
CA GLN A 20 18.61 -7.09 -3.67
C GLN A 20 17.54 -6.59 -2.69
N ILE A 21 17.06 -5.37 -2.90
CA ILE A 21 15.88 -4.87 -2.21
C ILE A 21 14.73 -5.75 -2.70
N GLN A 22 14.28 -6.65 -1.84
CA GLN A 22 13.10 -7.44 -2.12
C GLN A 22 11.89 -6.50 -2.04
N ASP A 23 11.20 -6.35 -3.16
CA ASP A 23 9.95 -5.59 -3.28
C ASP A 23 8.83 -6.51 -3.82
N PRO A 24 8.43 -7.51 -3.01
CA PRO A 24 7.48 -8.54 -3.45
C PRO A 24 6.03 -8.07 -3.44
N VAL A 25 5.76 -6.87 -2.98
CA VAL A 25 4.40 -6.32 -2.89
C VAL A 25 4.35 -4.94 -3.52
N LYS A 26 3.61 -4.81 -4.60
CA LYS A 26 3.44 -3.53 -5.31
C LYS A 26 2.04 -3.00 -5.13
N PHE A 27 1.95 -1.84 -4.50
CA PHE A 27 0.69 -1.14 -4.31
C PHE A 27 0.47 -0.05 -5.36
N ASN A 28 -0.80 0.08 -5.76
CA ASN A 28 -1.34 1.27 -6.42
C ASN A 28 -2.41 1.89 -5.52
N SER A 29 -2.47 3.20 -5.45
CA SER A 29 -3.50 3.94 -4.71
C SER A 29 -4.29 4.85 -5.64
N GLU A 30 -5.59 4.91 -5.47
CA GLU A 30 -6.49 5.78 -6.23
C GLU A 30 -7.57 6.37 -5.33
N LEU A 31 -8.01 7.59 -5.65
CA LEU A 31 -9.19 8.20 -5.04
C LEU A 31 -10.35 8.08 -6.01
N LYS A 32 -11.43 7.44 -5.57
CA LYS A 32 -12.69 7.31 -6.31
C LYS A 32 -13.74 8.24 -5.72
N ILE A 33 -14.23 9.16 -6.51
CA ILE A 33 -15.39 10.00 -6.14
C ILE A 33 -16.66 9.21 -6.49
N LEU A 34 -17.46 8.90 -5.49
CA LEU A 34 -18.68 8.10 -5.64
C LEU A 34 -19.93 8.98 -5.72
N ALA A 35 -19.94 10.09 -4.97
CA ALA A 35 -21.01 11.08 -4.95
C ALA A 35 -20.43 12.45 -4.59
N ALA A 36 -21.29 13.47 -4.54
CA ALA A 36 -20.87 14.84 -4.23
C ALA A 36 -20.15 14.97 -2.87
N ASP A 37 -20.54 14.12 -1.92
CA ASP A 37 -20.02 14.09 -0.55
C ASP A 37 -19.39 12.76 -0.15
N GLU A 38 -19.25 11.80 -1.08
CA GLU A 38 -18.67 10.50 -0.81
C GLU A 38 -17.49 10.19 -1.73
N ALA A 39 -16.40 9.70 -1.14
CA ALA A 39 -15.24 9.21 -1.85
C ALA A 39 -14.64 7.97 -1.16
N GLU A 40 -13.80 7.26 -1.87
CA GLU A 40 -13.03 6.13 -1.34
C GLU A 40 -11.58 6.24 -1.79
N VAL A 41 -10.64 6.05 -0.85
CA VAL A 41 -9.25 5.74 -1.19
C VAL A 41 -9.14 4.23 -1.30
N VAL A 42 -8.72 3.77 -2.47
CA VAL A 42 -8.57 2.35 -2.80
C VAL A 42 -7.11 2.03 -3.00
N PHE A 43 -6.59 1.10 -2.21
CA PHE A 43 -5.25 0.54 -2.36
C PHE A 43 -5.36 -0.85 -2.96
N THR A 44 -4.65 -1.10 -4.04
CA THR A 44 -4.63 -2.42 -4.69
C THR A 44 -3.20 -2.93 -4.73
N ALA A 45 -2.96 -4.09 -4.13
CA ALA A 45 -1.67 -4.76 -4.11
C ALA A 45 -1.59 -5.89 -5.14
N ALA A 46 -0.47 -5.96 -5.83
CA ALA A 46 0.00 -7.17 -6.50
C ALA A 46 1.08 -7.80 -5.60
N ILE A 47 0.88 -9.07 -5.25
CA ILE A 47 1.71 -9.82 -4.30
C ILE A 47 2.40 -10.96 -5.04
N ASP A 48 3.72 -11.02 -4.97
CA ASP A 48 4.53 -12.06 -5.60
C ASP A 48 4.22 -13.43 -4.97
N LYS A 49 4.37 -14.48 -5.78
CA LYS A 49 4.14 -15.85 -5.33
C LYS A 49 4.98 -16.21 -4.10
N GLY A 50 4.34 -16.80 -3.11
CA GLY A 50 4.95 -17.19 -1.85
C GLY A 50 5.00 -16.08 -0.79
N TRP A 51 4.52 -14.88 -1.13
CA TRP A 51 4.32 -13.79 -0.19
C TRP A 51 2.85 -13.60 0.13
N HIS A 52 2.60 -13.01 1.30
CA HIS A 52 1.27 -12.61 1.72
C HIS A 52 1.30 -11.26 2.44
N VAL A 53 0.21 -10.53 2.33
CA VAL A 53 -0.01 -9.24 3.00
C VAL A 53 -1.08 -9.44 4.06
N TYR A 54 -0.78 -9.03 5.29
CA TYR A 54 -1.72 -9.16 6.39
C TYR A 54 -2.91 -8.23 6.26
N SER A 55 -4.04 -8.68 6.80
CA SER A 55 -5.30 -7.94 6.77
C SER A 55 -5.34 -6.83 7.83
N THR A 56 -6.48 -6.21 7.97
CA THR A 56 -6.76 -5.18 8.98
C THR A 56 -7.19 -5.79 10.30
N ASP A 57 -7.11 -5.03 11.40
CA ASP A 57 -7.69 -5.40 12.70
C ASP A 57 -7.28 -6.82 13.17
N LEU A 58 -5.98 -7.14 13.13
CA LEU A 58 -5.44 -8.33 13.77
C LEU A 58 -5.25 -8.07 15.25
N ASP A 59 -5.21 -9.15 16.03
CA ASP A 59 -5.01 -9.07 17.48
C ASP A 59 -3.59 -8.58 17.83
N ASP A 60 -3.43 -7.96 18.96
CA ASP A 60 -2.16 -7.43 19.46
C ASP A 60 -1.10 -8.53 19.66
N GLY A 61 0.15 -8.19 19.41
CA GLY A 61 1.29 -9.12 19.54
C GLY A 61 1.55 -9.96 18.28
N GLY A 62 0.76 -9.80 17.24
CA GLY A 62 0.90 -10.46 15.94
C GLY A 62 1.65 -9.64 14.89
N PRO A 63 1.48 -10.01 13.64
CA PRO A 63 2.04 -9.27 12.52
C PRO A 63 1.40 -7.89 12.38
N ILE A 64 2.07 -7.01 11.63
CA ILE A 64 1.59 -5.66 11.36
C ILE A 64 0.31 -5.72 10.52
N SER A 65 -0.79 -5.23 11.08
CA SER A 65 -2.06 -5.04 10.37
C SER A 65 -1.97 -3.93 9.33
N ALA A 66 -2.72 -4.06 8.24
CA ALA A 66 -2.90 -2.94 7.31
C ALA A 66 -3.68 -1.81 8.00
N THR A 67 -3.11 -0.59 7.99
CA THR A 67 -3.68 0.60 8.61
C THR A 67 -3.62 1.81 7.69
N PHE A 68 -4.66 2.65 7.76
CA PHE A 68 -4.74 3.90 7.03
C PHE A 68 -4.35 5.06 7.94
N ASN A 69 -3.27 5.76 7.60
CA ASN A 69 -2.69 6.82 8.40
C ASN A 69 -2.79 8.15 7.66
N VAL A 70 -3.35 9.16 8.32
CA VAL A 70 -3.53 10.49 7.76
C VAL A 70 -2.51 11.43 8.39
N GLU A 71 -1.74 12.12 7.56
CA GLU A 71 -0.80 13.17 7.96
C GLU A 71 -1.40 14.57 7.78
N LYS A 72 -2.20 14.74 6.72
CA LYS A 72 -2.87 15.98 6.43
C LYS A 72 -4.23 15.74 5.78
N ILE A 73 -5.25 16.42 6.29
CA ILE A 73 -6.60 16.36 5.72
C ILE A 73 -7.29 17.71 5.81
N SER A 74 -7.92 18.12 4.72
CA SER A 74 -8.80 19.29 4.66
C SER A 74 -9.87 19.08 3.60
N GLY A 75 -11.07 19.61 3.81
CA GLY A 75 -12.19 19.44 2.88
C GLY A 75 -12.71 17.99 2.76
N ALA A 76 -12.24 17.09 3.63
CA ALA A 76 -12.67 15.70 3.72
C ALA A 76 -12.57 15.20 5.17
N GLU A 77 -13.30 14.14 5.48
CA GLU A 77 -13.28 13.44 6.77
C GLU A 77 -13.17 11.94 6.54
N VAL A 78 -12.40 11.24 7.37
CA VAL A 78 -12.30 9.78 7.33
C VAL A 78 -13.55 9.18 7.96
N VAL A 79 -14.18 8.23 7.27
CA VAL A 79 -15.41 7.57 7.71
C VAL A 79 -15.16 6.09 7.96
N GLY A 80 -15.37 5.66 9.19
CA GLY A 80 -15.20 4.26 9.61
C GLY A 80 -13.75 3.80 9.57
N LYS A 81 -13.55 2.49 9.48
CA LYS A 81 -12.25 1.83 9.45
C LYS A 81 -11.87 1.43 8.03
N LEU A 82 -10.57 1.26 7.79
CA LEU A 82 -10.05 0.62 6.60
C LEU A 82 -10.65 -0.78 6.44
N LYS A 83 -11.18 -1.09 5.27
CA LYS A 83 -11.82 -2.37 4.97
C LYS A 83 -11.00 -3.19 4.00
N PRO A 84 -10.67 -4.46 4.34
CA PRO A 84 -10.09 -5.37 3.40
C PRO A 84 -11.15 -5.85 2.40
N VAL A 85 -10.76 -6.03 1.14
CA VAL A 85 -11.64 -6.51 0.07
C VAL A 85 -10.91 -7.59 -0.71
N GLY A 86 -11.58 -8.71 -0.97
CA GLY A 86 -11.03 -9.84 -1.73
C GLY A 86 -11.12 -11.15 -0.96
N LYS A 87 -10.37 -12.14 -1.44
CA LYS A 87 -10.33 -13.48 -0.83
C LYS A 87 -9.35 -13.49 0.34
N GLU A 88 -9.83 -13.20 1.51
CA GLU A 88 -9.07 -13.28 2.76
C GLU A 88 -8.87 -14.73 3.19
N ILE A 89 -7.64 -15.10 3.54
CA ILE A 89 -7.27 -16.40 4.09
C ILE A 89 -7.12 -16.25 5.59
N SER A 90 -7.79 -17.12 6.35
CA SER A 90 -7.69 -17.16 7.81
C SER A 90 -7.03 -18.46 8.25
N THR A 91 -5.92 -18.38 8.96
CA THR A 91 -5.16 -19.54 9.42
C THR A 91 -4.52 -19.28 10.78
N PHE A 92 -4.03 -20.37 11.42
CA PHE A 92 -3.18 -20.25 12.59
C PHE A 92 -1.72 -20.09 12.15
N ASP A 93 -1.12 -18.98 12.49
CA ASP A 93 0.28 -18.69 12.22
C ASP A 93 1.16 -19.26 13.34
N LYS A 94 2.15 -20.06 12.97
CA LYS A 94 3.03 -20.73 13.94
C LYS A 94 4.12 -19.80 14.48
N LEU A 95 4.48 -18.74 13.72
CA LEU A 95 5.50 -17.79 14.11
C LEU A 95 4.96 -16.86 15.22
N PHE A 96 3.72 -16.41 15.05
CA PHE A 96 3.05 -15.53 16.00
C PHE A 96 2.19 -16.29 17.02
N GLU A 97 2.03 -17.63 16.86
CA GLU A 97 1.21 -18.51 17.72
C GLU A 97 -0.24 -18.02 17.87
N MET A 98 -0.79 -17.42 16.82
CA MET A 98 -2.13 -16.85 16.85
C MET A 98 -2.86 -17.02 15.51
N LYS A 99 -4.17 -16.78 15.53
CA LYS A 99 -4.97 -16.75 14.31
C LYS A 99 -4.76 -15.43 13.60
N VAL A 100 -4.36 -15.51 12.31
CA VAL A 100 -4.14 -14.37 11.45
C VAL A 100 -5.04 -14.40 10.22
N ARG A 101 -5.16 -13.27 9.55
CA ARG A 101 -5.84 -13.11 8.27
C ARG A 101 -4.92 -12.39 7.31
N TYR A 102 -4.83 -12.87 6.08
CA TYR A 102 -3.95 -12.31 5.06
C TYR A 102 -4.47 -12.54 3.64
N PHE A 103 -3.81 -11.94 2.67
CA PHE A 103 -4.07 -12.08 1.24
C PHE A 103 -2.83 -12.58 0.51
N GLU A 104 -3.05 -13.41 -0.51
CA GLU A 104 -2.06 -13.85 -1.48
C GLU A 104 -2.44 -13.37 -2.88
N ASN A 105 -1.46 -13.21 -3.75
CA ASN A 105 -1.58 -12.78 -5.14
C ASN A 105 -2.11 -11.35 -5.29
N THR A 106 -3.24 -11.02 -4.70
CA THR A 106 -3.81 -9.67 -4.70
C THR A 106 -4.46 -9.35 -3.37
N ALA A 107 -4.34 -8.09 -2.94
CA ALA A 107 -5.08 -7.53 -1.82
C ALA A 107 -5.69 -6.19 -2.24
N GLN A 108 -6.83 -5.86 -1.66
CA GLN A 108 -7.40 -4.53 -1.80
C GLN A 108 -7.86 -4.02 -0.44
N PHE A 109 -7.58 -2.74 -0.18
CA PHE A 109 -8.01 -2.06 1.04
C PHE A 109 -8.72 -0.78 0.65
N VAL A 110 -9.85 -0.52 1.28
CA VAL A 110 -10.73 0.61 0.96
C VAL A 110 -11.00 1.43 2.21
N GLN A 111 -10.67 2.72 2.14
CA GLN A 111 -11.00 3.70 3.18
C GLN A 111 -12.06 4.67 2.65
N LYS A 112 -13.20 4.72 3.34
CA LYS A 112 -14.26 5.68 3.02
C LYS A 112 -13.93 7.07 3.53
N LEU A 113 -14.30 8.06 2.72
CA LEU A 113 -14.19 9.48 3.03
C LEU A 113 -15.53 10.16 2.81
N LYS A 114 -15.80 11.16 3.63
CA LYS A 114 -16.86 12.14 3.41
C LYS A 114 -16.21 13.46 2.95
N LEU A 115 -16.64 13.95 1.79
CA LEU A 115 -16.21 15.26 1.30
C LEU A 115 -17.12 16.33 1.89
N THR A 116 -16.51 17.42 2.38
CA THR A 116 -17.27 18.51 3.05
C THR A 116 -17.63 19.64 2.10
N GLY A 117 -17.39 19.43 0.79
CA GLY A 117 -17.61 20.42 -0.27
C GLY A 117 -16.41 21.34 -0.52
N GLY A 118 -16.29 21.83 -1.76
CA GLY A 118 -15.18 22.68 -2.17
C GLY A 118 -13.86 21.91 -2.38
N ALA A 119 -12.74 22.61 -2.15
CA ALA A 119 -11.43 22.01 -2.32
C ALA A 119 -11.11 21.02 -1.19
N TYR A 120 -10.54 19.86 -1.55
CA TYR A 120 -10.05 18.87 -0.61
C TYR A 120 -8.56 18.60 -0.81
N GLN A 121 -7.90 18.22 0.26
CA GLN A 121 -6.52 17.74 0.28
C GLN A 121 -6.42 16.61 1.30
N LEU A 122 -5.76 15.51 0.92
CA LEU A 122 -5.53 14.35 1.76
C LEU A 122 -4.13 13.82 1.49
N GLU A 123 -3.31 13.73 2.54
CA GLU A 123 -1.96 13.17 2.51
C GLU A 123 -1.81 12.18 3.64
N GLY A 124 -1.05 11.12 3.39
CA GLY A 124 -0.80 10.08 4.39
C GLY A 124 -0.18 8.83 3.78
N TYR A 125 -0.34 7.72 4.46
CA TYR A 125 0.18 6.43 3.99
C TYR A 125 -0.69 5.26 4.48
N LEU A 126 -0.72 4.20 3.67
CA LEU A 126 -1.10 2.87 4.11
C LEU A 126 0.13 2.20 4.70
N GLU A 127 0.09 1.76 5.95
CA GLU A 127 1.11 0.89 6.51
C GLU A 127 0.65 -0.56 6.43
N TYR A 128 1.56 -1.48 6.06
CA TYR A 128 1.24 -2.90 5.97
C TYR A 128 2.41 -3.79 6.37
N GLY A 129 2.08 -5.01 6.79
CA GLY A 129 3.02 -6.09 6.99
C GLY A 129 2.91 -7.12 5.89
N ALA A 130 4.04 -7.66 5.45
CA ALA A 130 4.11 -8.76 4.50
C ALA A 130 5.18 -9.76 4.90
N CYS A 131 4.84 -11.04 4.78
CA CYS A 131 5.75 -12.15 5.08
C CYS A 131 5.69 -13.21 3.98
N ASN A 132 6.69 -14.07 3.99
CA ASN A 132 6.66 -15.39 3.36
C ASN A 132 6.89 -16.44 4.46
N ASP A 133 7.09 -17.71 4.09
CA ASP A 133 7.27 -18.82 5.05
C ASP A 133 8.57 -18.70 5.89
N GLU A 134 9.50 -17.84 5.51
CA GLU A 134 10.83 -17.73 6.12
C GLU A 134 11.09 -16.35 6.73
N ASN A 135 10.57 -15.28 6.12
CA ASN A 135 10.93 -13.91 6.45
C ASN A 135 9.73 -12.97 6.40
N CYS A 136 9.77 -11.94 7.25
CA CYS A 136 8.86 -10.79 7.18
C CYS A 136 9.62 -9.54 6.76
N LEU A 137 9.00 -8.73 5.94
CA LEU A 137 9.49 -7.39 5.65
C LEU A 137 9.31 -6.48 6.88
N PRO A 138 10.16 -5.48 7.05
CA PRO A 138 9.87 -4.39 7.97
C PRO A 138 8.51 -3.76 7.62
N PRO A 139 7.81 -3.13 8.60
CA PRO A 139 6.60 -2.37 8.30
C PRO A 139 6.84 -1.42 7.15
N THR A 140 6.02 -1.53 6.11
CA THR A 140 6.22 -0.78 4.86
C THR A 140 5.08 0.22 4.68
N GLN A 141 5.43 1.41 4.22
CA GLN A 141 4.50 2.51 4.02
C GLN A 141 4.32 2.79 2.52
N VAL A 142 3.05 2.90 2.11
CA VAL A 142 2.65 3.30 0.77
C VAL A 142 2.10 4.72 0.86
N PRO A 143 2.88 5.74 0.52
CA PRO A 143 2.43 7.12 0.60
C PRO A 143 1.35 7.40 -0.44
N PHE A 144 0.43 8.29 -0.09
CA PHE A 144 -0.57 8.82 -1.01
C PHE A 144 -0.77 10.32 -0.80
N GLN A 145 -1.12 11.00 -1.88
CA GLN A 145 -1.48 12.41 -1.88
C GLN A 145 -2.57 12.64 -2.92
N PHE A 146 -3.73 13.11 -2.45
CA PHE A 146 -4.86 13.44 -3.30
C PHE A 146 -5.32 14.87 -3.02
N SER A 147 -5.65 15.59 -4.09
CA SER A 147 -6.23 16.93 -3.99
C SER A 147 -7.17 17.18 -5.16
N GLY A 148 -8.18 17.99 -4.94
CA GLY A 148 -9.15 18.30 -5.97
C GLY A 148 -10.26 19.22 -5.44
N LYS A 149 -11.35 19.29 -6.20
CA LYS A 149 -12.58 19.97 -5.80
C LYS A 149 -13.73 18.97 -5.85
N ALA A 150 -14.47 18.86 -4.76
CA ALA A 150 -15.75 18.19 -4.74
C ALA A 150 -16.77 19.15 -5.38
N GLU A 151 -16.91 19.07 -6.69
CA GLU A 151 -18.01 19.72 -7.40
C GLU A 151 -19.23 18.83 -7.21
N GLY A 152 -20.32 19.39 -6.66
CA GLY A 152 -21.63 18.73 -6.71
C GLY A 152 -21.86 18.34 -8.17
N LEU A 153 -22.38 17.13 -8.42
CA LEU A 153 -22.64 16.53 -9.72
C LEU A 153 -23.22 17.56 -10.73
N SER A 154 -22.39 18.39 -11.28
CA SER A 154 -22.66 19.15 -12.46
C SER A 154 -22.35 18.22 -13.61
N LEU A 155 -23.41 17.78 -14.28
CA LEU A 155 -23.36 17.02 -15.52
C LEU A 155 -22.17 17.47 -16.36
N ILE A 156 -21.26 16.55 -16.63
CA ILE A 156 -20.16 16.76 -17.58
C ILE A 156 -20.81 17.17 -18.89
N HIS A 157 -20.71 18.46 -19.22
CA HIS A 157 -21.04 18.94 -20.55
C HIS A 157 -19.89 18.48 -21.45
N ILE A 158 -20.10 17.34 -22.10
CA ILE A 158 -19.22 16.89 -23.20
C ILE A 158 -19.44 17.93 -24.30
N SER A 159 -18.50 18.85 -24.43
CA SER A 159 -18.41 19.73 -25.59
C SER A 159 -18.10 18.85 -26.79
N GLU A 160 -19.11 18.60 -27.58
CA GLU A 160 -19.00 17.98 -28.88
C GLU A 160 -18.07 18.86 -29.77
N PRO A 161 -16.99 18.32 -30.37
CA PRO A 161 -16.15 19.11 -31.25
C PRO A 161 -16.96 19.50 -32.48
N THR A 162 -17.24 20.79 -32.62
CA THR A 162 -17.75 21.37 -33.88
C THR A 162 -16.74 21.09 -34.98
N ARG A 163 -17.13 20.25 -35.91
CA ARG A 163 -16.45 19.98 -37.17
C ARG A 163 -16.67 21.16 -38.14
N PRO A 164 -15.62 21.62 -38.87
CA PRO A 164 -15.78 22.64 -39.89
C PRO A 164 -16.52 22.15 -41.12
#